data_9cc389273ff77d85c43b5ea3aaaf7d3f
#
_entry.id   9cc389273ff77d85c43b5ea3aaaf7d3f
#
_cell.length_a   1.000
_cell.length_b   1.000
_cell.length_c   1.000
_cell.angle_alpha   90.00
_cell.angle_beta   90.00
_cell.angle_gamma   90.00
#
_symmetry.space_group_name_H-M   'P 1'
#
loop_
_entity.id
_entity.type
_entity.pdbx_description
1 polymer ?
#
loop_
_entity_poly.entity_id
_entity_poly.type
_entity_poly.pdbx_seq_one_letter_code
_entity_poly.pdbx_strand_id
1 'polypeptide(L)'
;MSQHKYNIMSTVKIFSGSGSQELAKKIATEFGKPLGKGKLGKFSDGELSFRYTETVRGSDVYIIQSTVDSSDNIMELFLMIDAAKRASAKFVNVVIPYYGYARQDRKDKPRIAISAKLLANLLTASGASRIVSCDLHAGQIQGFFDIPLDHLNGSSVFVPFLKKLKLNNLIFASPDAGGAERVREYAKYFETDFVICDKTREKANQVKSVQVIGDVENKDVIIIDDLIDTGGNI
;
A
#
# COMPACT_ATOMS: atom_id res chain seq x y z
N MET A 1 -12.14 49.57 7.53
CA MET A 1 -12.47 48.40 6.65
C MET A 1 -11.78 47.18 7.22
N SER A 2 -12.54 46.36 7.93
CA SER A 2 -12.03 45.12 8.57
C SER A 2 -11.81 44.07 7.49
N GLN A 3 -10.55 43.68 7.24
CA GLN A 3 -10.22 42.53 6.42
C GLN A 3 -10.58 41.26 7.22
N HIS A 4 -11.75 40.69 6.99
CA HIS A 4 -12.06 39.36 7.41
C HIS A 4 -11.18 38.40 6.60
N LYS A 5 -10.03 38.01 7.16
CA LYS A 5 -9.27 36.86 6.71
C LYS A 5 -10.14 35.63 6.99
N TYR A 6 -10.88 35.19 5.98
CA TYR A 6 -11.46 33.85 5.99
C TYR A 6 -10.30 32.86 5.92
N ASN A 7 -9.88 32.41 7.10
CA ASN A 7 -9.01 31.27 7.21
C ASN A 7 -9.88 30.03 6.90
N ILE A 8 -10.13 29.75 5.62
CA ILE A 8 -10.86 28.58 5.17
C ILE A 8 -9.91 27.40 5.41
N MET A 9 -9.89 26.91 6.65
CA MET A 9 -9.29 25.62 6.92
C MET A 9 -10.08 24.57 6.10
N SER A 10 -9.40 23.95 5.16
CA SER A 10 -10.00 22.89 4.35
C SER A 10 -10.52 21.77 5.27
N THR A 11 -11.75 21.34 5.08
CA THR A 11 -12.34 20.27 5.88
C THR A 11 -11.82 18.95 5.39
N VAL A 12 -11.14 18.21 6.25
CA VAL A 12 -10.71 16.84 5.95
C VAL A 12 -11.91 15.89 6.04
N LYS A 13 -12.09 15.06 5.02
CA LYS A 13 -13.10 14.00 4.96
C LYS A 13 -12.44 12.67 4.57
N ILE A 14 -12.72 11.63 5.33
CA ILE A 14 -12.11 10.29 5.16
C ILE A 14 -13.20 9.32 4.72
N PHE A 15 -12.97 8.64 3.62
CA PHE A 15 -13.87 7.63 3.06
C PHE A 15 -13.17 6.29 2.92
N SER A 16 -13.93 5.21 3.03
CA SER A 16 -13.45 3.85 2.80
C SER A 16 -14.01 3.29 1.52
N GLY A 17 -13.15 2.65 0.73
CA GLY A 17 -13.62 1.64 -0.21
C GLY A 17 -13.89 0.31 0.51
N SER A 18 -14.50 -0.64 -0.23
CA SER A 18 -14.94 -1.93 0.31
C SER A 18 -13.79 -2.81 0.81
N GLY A 19 -12.60 -2.73 0.17
CA GLY A 19 -11.44 -3.53 0.53
C GLY A 19 -10.64 -3.03 1.74
N SER A 20 -11.05 -1.94 2.42
CA SER A 20 -10.28 -1.38 3.54
C SER A 20 -11.12 -0.85 4.69
N GLN A 21 -12.36 -1.32 4.84
CA GLN A 21 -13.33 -0.74 5.79
C GLN A 21 -12.84 -0.71 7.24
N GLU A 22 -12.29 -1.82 7.75
CA GLU A 22 -11.84 -1.89 9.13
C GLU A 22 -10.62 -1.00 9.40
N LEU A 23 -9.66 -0.97 8.48
CA LEU A 23 -8.51 -0.08 8.59
C LEU A 23 -8.93 1.39 8.51
N ALA A 24 -9.82 1.72 7.58
CA ALA A 24 -10.32 3.08 7.41
C ALA A 24 -11.07 3.58 8.66
N LYS A 25 -11.85 2.73 9.33
CA LYS A 25 -12.50 3.06 10.62
C LYS A 25 -11.46 3.40 11.68
N LYS A 26 -10.41 2.57 11.82
CA LYS A 26 -9.32 2.82 12.78
C LYS A 26 -8.61 4.14 12.48
N ILE A 27 -8.24 4.38 11.21
CA ILE A 27 -7.59 5.63 10.80
C ILE A 27 -8.48 6.84 11.10
N ALA A 28 -9.78 6.77 10.77
CA ALA A 28 -10.71 7.86 11.04
C ALA A 28 -10.85 8.15 12.55
N THR A 29 -10.90 7.11 13.37
CA THR A 29 -10.96 7.21 14.84
C THR A 29 -9.71 7.88 15.39
N GLU A 30 -8.51 7.42 14.99
CA GLU A 30 -7.24 8.02 15.41
C GLU A 30 -7.09 9.48 14.94
N PHE A 31 -7.61 9.79 13.76
CA PHE A 31 -7.64 11.15 13.23
C PHE A 31 -8.69 12.06 13.92
N GLY A 32 -9.57 11.49 14.75
CA GLY A 32 -10.61 12.22 15.44
C GLY A 32 -11.77 12.68 14.54
N LYS A 33 -12.04 11.95 13.45
CA LYS A 33 -13.14 12.22 12.51
C LYS A 33 -13.96 10.96 12.25
N PRO A 34 -15.28 11.08 12.04
CA PRO A 34 -16.06 9.95 11.55
C PRO A 34 -15.71 9.64 10.09
N LEU A 35 -15.93 8.39 9.66
CA LEU A 35 -15.94 8.07 8.24
C LEU A 35 -17.07 8.81 7.53
N GLY A 36 -16.73 9.35 6.36
CA GLY A 36 -17.69 9.95 5.44
C GLY A 36 -18.62 8.89 4.83
N LYS A 37 -19.77 9.33 4.37
CA LYS A 37 -20.83 8.47 3.84
C LYS A 37 -20.79 8.43 2.32
N GLY A 38 -20.59 7.23 1.77
CA GLY A 38 -20.70 6.90 0.35
C GLY A 38 -21.56 5.66 0.15
N LYS A 39 -22.07 5.48 -1.05
CA LYS A 39 -22.84 4.31 -1.45
C LYS A 39 -22.24 3.71 -2.71
N LEU A 40 -21.68 2.52 -2.57
CA LEU A 40 -21.34 1.63 -3.67
C LEU A 40 -22.61 0.90 -4.11
N GLY A 41 -22.83 0.82 -5.41
CA GLY A 41 -23.89 0.04 -6.03
C GLY A 41 -23.32 -0.86 -7.11
N LYS A 42 -24.09 -1.86 -7.50
CA LYS A 42 -23.79 -2.73 -8.64
C LYS A 42 -25.06 -2.85 -9.48
N PHE A 43 -24.95 -2.59 -10.78
CA PHE A 43 -26.05 -2.78 -11.72
C PHE A 43 -26.28 -4.27 -12.00
N SER A 44 -27.39 -4.61 -12.63
CA SER A 44 -27.77 -6.00 -12.93
C SER A 44 -26.81 -6.70 -13.89
N ASP A 45 -26.10 -5.95 -14.71
CA ASP A 45 -25.06 -6.41 -15.63
C ASP A 45 -23.67 -6.54 -14.97
N GLY A 46 -23.57 -6.12 -13.69
CA GLY A 46 -22.35 -6.21 -12.91
C GLY A 46 -21.51 -4.92 -12.87
N GLU A 47 -21.90 -3.86 -13.57
CA GLU A 47 -21.20 -2.57 -13.52
C GLU A 47 -21.29 -1.94 -12.13
N LEU A 48 -20.16 -1.44 -11.65
CA LEU A 48 -20.11 -0.71 -10.38
C LEU A 48 -20.55 0.74 -10.54
N SER A 49 -21.17 1.28 -9.50
CA SER A 49 -21.48 2.69 -9.39
C SER A 49 -21.15 3.21 -8.00
N PHE A 50 -20.66 4.44 -7.89
CA PHE A 50 -20.37 5.04 -6.60
C PHE A 50 -20.92 6.47 -6.51
N ARG A 51 -21.43 6.86 -5.34
CA ARG A 51 -21.77 8.25 -5.03
C ARG A 51 -21.44 8.60 -3.58
N TYR A 52 -20.97 9.80 -3.34
CA TYR A 52 -20.95 10.40 -2.01
C TYR A 52 -22.39 10.78 -1.61
N THR A 53 -22.79 10.47 -0.37
CA THR A 53 -24.11 10.83 0.16
C THR A 53 -24.07 12.09 1.03
N GLU A 54 -22.91 12.75 1.06
CA GLU A 54 -22.66 14.04 1.69
C GLU A 54 -21.81 14.93 0.77
N THR A 55 -21.79 16.23 1.01
CA THR A 55 -20.97 17.15 0.20
C THR A 55 -19.49 16.93 0.47
N VAL A 56 -18.70 16.90 -0.60
CA VAL A 56 -17.22 16.89 -0.53
C VAL A 56 -16.62 18.16 -1.14
N ARG A 57 -17.48 19.12 -1.53
CA ARG A 57 -17.04 20.37 -2.17
C ARG A 57 -16.07 21.13 -1.27
N GLY A 58 -14.92 21.52 -1.85
CA GLY A 58 -13.88 22.29 -1.17
C GLY A 58 -13.15 21.55 -0.04
N SER A 59 -13.44 20.24 0.14
CA SER A 59 -12.81 19.41 1.18
C SER A 59 -11.51 18.75 0.67
N ASP A 60 -10.61 18.45 1.59
CA ASP A 60 -9.52 17.53 1.37
C ASP A 60 -10.03 16.11 1.61
N VAL A 61 -10.29 15.40 0.53
CA VAL A 61 -10.85 14.04 0.57
C VAL A 61 -9.72 13.02 0.66
N TYR A 62 -9.82 12.11 1.62
CA TYR A 62 -8.97 10.94 1.75
C TYR A 62 -9.78 9.70 1.46
N ILE A 63 -9.35 8.90 0.48
CA ILE A 63 -9.97 7.63 0.10
C ILE A 63 -9.03 6.51 0.49
N ILE A 64 -9.46 5.61 1.36
CA ILE A 64 -8.67 4.48 1.84
C ILE A 64 -9.18 3.22 1.17
N GLN A 65 -8.35 2.61 0.30
CA GLN A 65 -8.69 1.43 -0.46
C GLN A 65 -7.47 0.61 -0.84
N SER A 66 -7.36 -0.61 -0.38
CA SER A 66 -6.41 -1.60 -0.90
C SER A 66 -6.87 -2.12 -2.25
N THR A 67 -5.92 -2.31 -3.17
CA THR A 67 -6.21 -2.77 -4.54
C THR A 67 -5.94 -4.28 -4.70
N VAL A 68 -6.26 -5.05 -3.66
CA VAL A 68 -6.14 -6.50 -3.57
C VAL A 68 -7.51 -7.16 -3.78
N ASP A 69 -7.51 -8.45 -3.99
CA ASP A 69 -8.62 -9.41 -4.09
C ASP A 69 -9.46 -9.34 -5.36
N SER A 70 -9.73 -8.18 -5.94
CA SER A 70 -10.47 -8.12 -7.20
C SER A 70 -10.19 -6.85 -8.00
N SER A 71 -10.41 -6.94 -9.30
CA SER A 71 -10.43 -5.76 -10.19
C SER A 71 -11.52 -4.77 -9.79
N ASP A 72 -12.58 -5.24 -9.09
CA ASP A 72 -13.66 -4.40 -8.59
C ASP A 72 -13.14 -3.36 -7.60
N ASN A 73 -12.20 -3.72 -6.71
CA ASN A 73 -11.60 -2.77 -5.75
C ASN A 73 -10.86 -1.62 -6.47
N ILE A 74 -10.23 -1.91 -7.60
CA ILE A 74 -9.55 -0.89 -8.41
C ILE A 74 -10.56 -0.02 -9.12
N MET A 75 -11.60 -0.62 -9.71
CA MET A 75 -12.65 0.13 -10.39
C MET A 75 -13.44 1.00 -9.41
N GLU A 76 -13.79 0.46 -8.23
CA GLU A 76 -14.39 1.23 -7.15
C GLU A 76 -13.55 2.45 -6.81
N LEU A 77 -12.23 2.28 -6.65
CA LEU A 77 -11.31 3.37 -6.34
C LEU A 77 -11.34 4.46 -7.42
N PHE A 78 -11.30 4.10 -8.70
CA PHE A 78 -11.40 5.06 -9.79
C PHE A 78 -12.73 5.82 -9.77
N LEU A 79 -13.85 5.13 -9.52
CA LEU A 79 -15.16 5.76 -9.41
C LEU A 79 -15.24 6.73 -8.22
N MET A 80 -14.64 6.38 -7.08
CA MET A 80 -14.55 7.25 -5.91
C MET A 80 -13.73 8.51 -6.21
N ILE A 81 -12.59 8.38 -6.87
CA ILE A 81 -11.72 9.50 -7.23
C ILE A 81 -12.45 10.44 -8.20
N ASP A 82 -13.03 9.92 -9.29
CA ASP A 82 -13.74 10.71 -10.29
C ASP A 82 -14.97 11.42 -9.69
N ALA A 83 -15.74 10.71 -8.86
CA ALA A 83 -16.90 11.31 -8.17
C ALA A 83 -16.48 12.46 -7.23
N ALA A 84 -15.36 12.32 -6.48
CA ALA A 84 -14.85 13.40 -5.63
C ALA A 84 -14.40 14.60 -6.47
N LYS A 85 -13.68 14.37 -7.56
CA LYS A 85 -13.25 15.40 -8.50
C LYS A 85 -14.44 16.17 -9.08
N ARG A 86 -15.44 15.45 -9.60
CA ARG A 86 -16.66 16.06 -10.17
C ARG A 86 -17.50 16.78 -9.13
N ALA A 87 -17.45 16.35 -7.87
CA ALA A 87 -18.11 17.03 -6.75
C ALA A 87 -17.30 18.22 -6.21
N SER A 88 -16.23 18.65 -6.92
CA SER A 88 -15.37 19.78 -6.58
C SER A 88 -14.66 19.63 -5.23
N ALA A 89 -14.17 18.44 -4.89
CA ALA A 89 -13.21 18.27 -3.82
C ALA A 89 -11.97 19.15 -4.10
N LYS A 90 -11.36 19.71 -3.06
CA LYS A 90 -10.16 20.55 -3.21
C LYS A 90 -8.94 19.70 -3.57
N PHE A 91 -8.73 18.63 -2.81
CA PHE A 91 -7.73 17.60 -3.10
C PHE A 91 -8.35 16.22 -2.93
N VAL A 92 -7.89 15.26 -3.74
CA VAL A 92 -8.26 13.84 -3.64
C VAL A 92 -6.99 13.07 -3.32
N ASN A 93 -6.81 12.75 -2.04
CA ASN A 93 -5.68 11.98 -1.52
C ASN A 93 -6.10 10.51 -1.43
N VAL A 94 -5.32 9.63 -2.03
CA VAL A 94 -5.63 8.21 -2.11
C VAL A 94 -4.65 7.44 -1.22
N VAL A 95 -5.16 6.77 -0.22
CA VAL A 95 -4.40 5.91 0.68
C VAL A 95 -4.60 4.47 0.24
N ILE A 96 -3.55 3.86 -0.27
CA ILE A 96 -3.53 2.49 -0.77
C ILE A 96 -2.62 1.66 0.14
N PRO A 97 -3.15 1.05 1.21
CA PRO A 97 -2.35 0.27 2.14
C PRO A 97 -1.62 -0.88 1.47
N TYR A 98 -2.27 -1.55 0.53
CA TYR A 98 -1.66 -2.53 -0.36
C TYR A 98 -1.83 -2.12 -1.82
N TYR A 99 -0.69 -1.80 -2.47
CA TYR A 99 -0.63 -1.44 -3.88
C TYR A 99 -0.54 -2.71 -4.74
N GLY A 100 -1.66 -3.16 -5.24
CA GLY A 100 -1.74 -4.33 -6.12
C GLY A 100 -0.99 -4.11 -7.44
N TYR A 101 -0.66 -5.22 -8.13
CA TYR A 101 0.14 -5.23 -9.36
C TYR A 101 1.59 -4.72 -9.19
N ALA A 102 2.04 -4.39 -7.97
CA ALA A 102 3.38 -3.90 -7.69
C ALA A 102 4.49 -4.88 -8.09
N ARG A 103 4.20 -6.19 -8.09
CA ARG A 103 5.15 -7.24 -8.54
C ARG A 103 5.52 -7.18 -10.02
N GLN A 104 4.78 -6.41 -10.83
CA GLN A 104 5.03 -6.18 -12.24
C GLN A 104 5.55 -4.76 -12.47
N ASP A 105 6.69 -4.43 -11.83
CA ASP A 105 7.35 -3.13 -11.85
C ASP A 105 8.34 -2.97 -13.02
N ARG A 106 8.69 -4.07 -13.67
CA ARG A 106 9.65 -4.13 -14.79
C ARG A 106 9.31 -5.24 -15.77
N LYS A 107 9.93 -5.18 -16.95
CA LYS A 107 9.85 -6.28 -17.93
C LYS A 107 10.90 -7.33 -17.60
N ASP A 108 10.49 -8.46 -17.10
CA ASP A 108 11.32 -9.67 -16.92
C ASP A 108 11.25 -10.62 -18.11
N LYS A 109 10.30 -10.39 -19.02
CA LYS A 109 10.08 -11.17 -20.26
C LYS A 109 9.66 -10.24 -21.39
N PRO A 110 9.86 -10.65 -22.66
CA PRO A 110 9.35 -9.88 -23.81
C PRO A 110 7.82 -9.89 -23.83
N ARG A 111 7.23 -8.78 -24.29
CA ARG A 111 5.78 -8.60 -24.55
C ARG A 111 4.89 -8.68 -23.32
N ILE A 112 5.39 -8.33 -22.15
CA ILE A 112 4.61 -8.18 -20.92
C ILE A 112 4.35 -6.72 -20.58
N ALA A 113 3.33 -6.50 -19.76
CA ALA A 113 3.00 -5.18 -19.21
C ALA A 113 3.95 -4.79 -18.06
N ILE A 114 4.02 -3.49 -17.76
CA ILE A 114 4.48 -2.95 -16.48
C ILE A 114 3.23 -2.46 -15.75
N SER A 115 2.55 -3.39 -15.10
CA SER A 115 1.21 -3.13 -14.54
C SER A 115 1.24 -2.13 -13.38
N ALA A 116 2.34 -2.07 -12.64
CA ALA A 116 2.54 -1.06 -11.60
C ALA A 116 2.52 0.37 -12.19
N LYS A 117 3.16 0.59 -13.35
CA LYS A 117 3.12 1.89 -14.03
C LYS A 117 1.75 2.18 -14.65
N LEU A 118 1.11 1.16 -15.21
CA LEU A 118 -0.24 1.32 -15.77
C LEU A 118 -1.22 1.79 -14.69
N LEU A 119 -1.22 1.14 -13.52
CA LEU A 119 -2.08 1.52 -12.41
C LEU A 119 -1.78 2.94 -11.91
N ALA A 120 -0.50 3.32 -11.80
CA ALA A 120 -0.09 4.68 -11.42
C ALA A 120 -0.65 5.74 -12.39
N ASN A 121 -0.56 5.48 -13.71
CA ASN A 121 -1.11 6.36 -14.74
C ASN A 121 -2.64 6.50 -14.62
N LEU A 122 -3.35 5.38 -14.41
CA LEU A 122 -4.80 5.38 -14.29
C LEU A 122 -5.28 6.12 -13.03
N LEU A 123 -4.60 5.97 -11.90
CA LEU A 123 -4.89 6.73 -10.67
C LEU A 123 -4.70 8.23 -10.88
N THR A 124 -3.61 8.63 -11.54
CA THR A 124 -3.35 10.04 -11.88
C THR A 124 -4.41 10.58 -12.83
N ALA A 125 -4.74 9.84 -13.90
CA ALA A 125 -5.75 10.21 -14.89
C ALA A 125 -7.15 10.33 -14.29
N SER A 126 -7.50 9.48 -13.31
CA SER A 126 -8.79 9.55 -12.59
C SER A 126 -8.93 10.82 -11.75
N GLY A 127 -7.82 11.50 -11.42
CA GLY A 127 -7.82 12.77 -10.72
C GLY A 127 -7.30 12.73 -9.29
N ALA A 128 -6.56 11.69 -8.91
CA ALA A 128 -5.83 11.66 -7.64
C ALA A 128 -4.85 12.84 -7.58
N SER A 129 -4.78 13.51 -6.43
CA SER A 129 -3.86 14.63 -6.19
C SER A 129 -2.58 14.18 -5.47
N ARG A 130 -2.64 13.09 -4.71
CA ARG A 130 -1.55 12.49 -3.94
C ARG A 130 -1.87 11.02 -3.67
N ILE A 131 -0.84 10.21 -3.64
CA ILE A 131 -0.92 8.80 -3.21
C ILE A 131 -0.17 8.64 -1.89
N VAL A 132 -0.71 7.83 -0.99
CA VAL A 132 -0.03 7.32 0.20
C VAL A 132 -0.08 5.81 0.11
N SER A 133 1.06 5.12 0.18
CA SER A 133 1.09 3.66 0.14
C SER A 133 2.08 3.11 1.17
N CYS A 134 1.89 1.85 1.54
CA CYS A 134 2.75 1.17 2.51
C CYS A 134 3.52 0.04 1.83
N ASP A 135 4.79 -0.13 2.21
CA ASP A 135 5.67 -1.23 1.79
C ASP A 135 5.56 -1.60 0.31
N LEU A 136 5.81 -0.64 -0.58
CA LEU A 136 5.86 -0.91 -2.00
C LEU A 136 6.82 -2.06 -2.30
N HIS A 137 6.42 -2.95 -3.21
CA HIS A 137 7.24 -4.11 -3.62
C HIS A 137 8.66 -3.71 -4.05
N ALA A 138 8.78 -2.58 -4.73
CA ALA A 138 10.05 -2.00 -5.13
C ALA A 138 10.02 -0.47 -4.96
N GLY A 139 11.07 0.08 -4.37
CA GLY A 139 11.15 1.52 -4.05
C GLY A 139 11.05 2.43 -5.28
N GLN A 140 11.51 1.97 -6.45
CA GLN A 140 11.44 2.72 -7.71
C GLN A 140 10.01 2.94 -8.22
N ILE A 141 9.01 2.20 -7.72
CA ILE A 141 7.59 2.43 -8.08
C ILE A 141 7.16 3.86 -7.73
N GLN A 142 7.79 4.51 -6.74
CA GLN A 142 7.56 5.92 -6.43
C GLN A 142 7.77 6.81 -7.66
N GLY A 143 8.76 6.50 -8.49
CA GLY A 143 9.04 7.22 -9.74
C GLY A 143 8.04 6.97 -10.87
N PHE A 144 7.05 6.10 -10.69
CA PHE A 144 6.01 5.87 -11.69
C PHE A 144 4.88 6.89 -11.63
N PHE A 145 4.81 7.66 -10.55
CA PHE A 145 3.78 8.68 -10.34
C PHE A 145 4.28 10.06 -10.73
N ASP A 146 3.47 10.79 -11.50
CA ASP A 146 3.69 12.20 -11.83
C ASP A 146 3.03 13.14 -10.80
N ILE A 147 2.42 12.57 -9.77
CA ILE A 147 1.86 13.24 -8.59
C ILE A 147 2.64 12.82 -7.34
N PRO A 148 2.61 13.60 -6.25
CA PRO A 148 3.30 13.23 -5.01
C PRO A 148 2.86 11.85 -4.50
N LEU A 149 3.85 11.04 -4.10
CA LEU A 149 3.63 9.77 -3.42
C LEU A 149 4.39 9.76 -2.10
N ASP A 150 3.70 9.41 -1.02
CA ASP A 150 4.28 9.15 0.28
C ASP A 150 4.38 7.64 0.49
N HIS A 151 5.60 7.13 0.55
CA HIS A 151 5.88 5.72 0.83
C HIS A 151 6.11 5.53 2.32
N LEU A 152 5.19 4.86 3.00
CA LEU A 152 5.29 4.52 4.41
C LEU A 152 5.98 3.16 4.57
N ASN A 153 7.04 3.13 5.38
CA ASN A 153 7.72 1.88 5.70
C ASN A 153 7.07 1.19 6.91
N GLY A 154 6.73 -0.07 6.78
CA GLY A 154 6.19 -0.91 7.85
C GLY A 154 7.16 -1.09 9.02
N SER A 155 8.45 -0.85 8.82
CA SER A 155 9.45 -0.83 9.88
C SER A 155 9.08 0.11 11.03
N SER A 156 8.40 1.23 10.75
CA SER A 156 7.91 2.17 11.77
C SER A 156 6.93 1.52 12.76
N VAL A 157 6.21 0.48 12.34
CA VAL A 157 5.27 -0.30 13.15
C VAL A 157 5.95 -1.56 13.72
N PHE A 158 6.65 -2.29 12.86
CA PHE A 158 7.22 -3.59 13.24
C PHE A 158 8.43 -3.47 14.17
N VAL A 159 9.31 -2.49 14.00
CA VAL A 159 10.50 -2.35 14.86
C VAL A 159 10.12 -2.14 16.34
N PRO A 160 9.18 -1.23 16.72
CA PRO A 160 8.74 -1.11 18.11
C PRO A 160 8.04 -2.38 18.63
N PHE A 161 7.34 -3.10 17.78
CA PHE A 161 6.70 -4.37 18.15
C PHE A 161 7.76 -5.44 18.44
N LEU A 162 8.69 -5.66 17.53
CA LEU A 162 9.74 -6.68 17.65
C LEU A 162 10.65 -6.44 18.87
N LYS A 163 10.96 -5.18 19.18
CA LYS A 163 11.72 -4.84 20.39
C LYS A 163 11.04 -5.28 21.70
N LYS A 164 9.71 -5.38 21.70
CA LYS A 164 8.95 -5.87 22.88
C LYS A 164 9.06 -7.38 23.07
N LEU A 165 9.38 -8.14 22.03
CA LEU A 165 9.50 -9.60 22.10
C LEU A 165 10.74 -10.05 22.90
N LYS A 166 11.75 -9.18 23.10
CA LYS A 166 12.98 -9.45 23.86
C LYS A 166 13.68 -10.73 23.42
N LEU A 167 13.82 -10.92 22.12
CA LEU A 167 14.56 -12.05 21.54
C LEU A 167 16.05 -11.92 21.83
N ASN A 168 16.69 -13.00 22.27
CA ASN A 168 18.07 -12.94 22.80
C ASN A 168 19.16 -13.17 21.76
N ASN A 169 18.86 -13.93 20.70
CA ASN A 169 19.81 -14.28 19.66
C ASN A 169 19.16 -14.07 18.28
N LEU A 170 18.67 -12.84 18.07
CA LEU A 170 17.88 -12.47 16.91
C LEU A 170 18.75 -12.36 15.65
N ILE A 171 18.26 -12.93 14.55
CA ILE A 171 18.73 -12.66 13.20
C ILE A 171 17.54 -12.45 12.27
N PHE A 172 17.74 -11.60 11.27
CA PHE A 172 16.72 -11.39 10.23
C PHE A 172 17.03 -12.22 9.00
N ALA A 173 15.99 -12.69 8.32
CA ALA A 173 16.10 -13.44 7.08
C ALA A 173 15.32 -12.79 5.96
N SER A 174 15.94 -12.69 4.78
CA SER A 174 15.26 -12.38 3.55
C SER A 174 14.80 -13.66 2.88
N PRO A 175 13.52 -13.78 2.46
CA PRO A 175 13.04 -14.98 1.77
C PRO A 175 13.61 -15.15 0.36
N ASP A 176 14.22 -14.11 -0.21
CA ASP A 176 14.95 -14.15 -1.48
C ASP A 176 15.98 -13.00 -1.58
N ALA A 177 16.76 -12.98 -2.65
CA ALA A 177 17.77 -11.94 -2.87
C ALA A 177 17.14 -10.53 -3.09
N GLY A 178 15.92 -10.46 -3.59
CA GLY A 178 15.22 -9.18 -3.85
C GLY A 178 14.86 -8.41 -2.58
N GLY A 179 14.56 -9.13 -1.48
CA GLY A 179 14.22 -8.56 -0.18
C GLY A 179 15.42 -8.13 0.68
N ALA A 180 16.66 -8.37 0.23
CA ALA A 180 17.86 -8.18 1.05
C ALA A 180 18.03 -6.74 1.58
N GLU A 181 17.67 -5.73 0.79
CA GLU A 181 17.75 -4.32 1.21
C GLU A 181 16.79 -4.02 2.37
N ARG A 182 15.56 -4.50 2.26
CA ARG A 182 14.53 -4.36 3.32
C ARG A 182 15.00 -5.01 4.61
N VAL A 183 15.48 -6.25 4.54
CA VAL A 183 15.94 -6.99 5.72
C VAL A 183 17.16 -6.32 6.37
N ARG A 184 18.08 -5.79 5.56
CA ARG A 184 19.23 -5.02 6.05
C ARG A 184 18.83 -3.80 6.86
N GLU A 185 17.73 -3.12 6.49
CA GLU A 185 17.19 -2.00 7.28
C GLU A 185 16.74 -2.46 8.67
N TYR A 186 16.02 -3.57 8.77
CA TYR A 186 15.60 -4.12 10.07
C TYR A 186 16.82 -4.54 10.90
N ALA A 187 17.78 -5.23 10.30
CA ALA A 187 19.02 -5.65 10.99
C ALA A 187 19.76 -4.45 11.61
N LYS A 188 19.82 -3.31 10.93
CA LYS A 188 20.41 -2.07 11.46
C LYS A 188 19.72 -1.56 12.73
N TYR A 189 18.36 -1.65 12.82
CA TYR A 189 17.62 -1.21 14.00
C TYR A 189 17.88 -2.06 15.24
N PHE A 190 18.37 -3.29 15.05
CA PHE A 190 18.64 -4.26 16.11
C PHE A 190 20.14 -4.55 16.28
N GLU A 191 21.02 -3.89 15.51
CA GLU A 191 22.47 -4.07 15.54
C GLU A 191 22.86 -5.56 15.37
N THR A 192 22.18 -6.26 14.45
CA THR A 192 22.39 -7.69 14.17
C THR A 192 22.69 -7.93 12.69
N ASP A 193 23.14 -9.13 12.37
CA ASP A 193 23.34 -9.60 11.01
C ASP A 193 22.01 -10.04 10.38
N PHE A 194 22.06 -10.39 9.11
CA PHE A 194 20.94 -10.97 8.38
C PHE A 194 21.42 -12.07 7.43
N VAL A 195 20.50 -12.96 7.08
CA VAL A 195 20.72 -14.05 6.13
C VAL A 195 19.78 -13.91 4.93
N ILE A 196 20.14 -14.55 3.83
CA ILE A 196 19.35 -14.57 2.60
C ILE A 196 19.02 -16.02 2.26
N CYS A 197 17.74 -16.29 1.98
CA CYS A 197 17.32 -17.56 1.41
C CYS A 197 17.39 -17.46 -0.11
N ASP A 198 18.37 -18.10 -0.73
CA ASP A 198 18.46 -18.19 -2.19
C ASP A 198 17.62 -19.36 -2.70
N LYS A 199 16.73 -19.06 -3.64
CA LYS A 199 15.77 -20.03 -4.18
C LYS A 199 16.07 -20.34 -5.63
N THR A 200 16.43 -21.58 -5.89
CA THR A 200 16.48 -22.09 -7.25
C THR A 200 15.09 -22.55 -7.68
N ARG A 201 14.54 -21.94 -8.73
CA ARG A 201 13.21 -22.29 -9.29
C ARG A 201 13.36 -23.07 -10.59
N GLU A 202 12.66 -24.18 -10.70
CA GLU A 202 12.57 -24.96 -11.94
C GLU A 202 11.44 -24.46 -12.85
N LYS A 203 10.32 -24.03 -12.24
CA LYS A 203 9.16 -23.43 -12.92
C LYS A 203 8.54 -22.36 -12.02
N ALA A 204 7.69 -21.51 -12.61
CA ALA A 204 6.90 -20.54 -11.82
C ALA A 204 6.13 -21.28 -10.71
N ASN A 205 6.25 -20.79 -9.48
CA ASN A 205 5.64 -21.34 -8.26
C ASN A 205 6.12 -22.74 -7.80
N GLN A 206 7.22 -23.28 -8.35
CA GLN A 206 7.85 -24.52 -7.86
C GLN A 206 9.28 -24.23 -7.43
N VAL A 207 9.52 -24.25 -6.12
CA VAL A 207 10.85 -24.13 -5.54
C VAL A 207 11.53 -25.49 -5.58
N LYS A 208 12.71 -25.58 -6.20
CA LYS A 208 13.51 -26.81 -6.30
C LYS A 208 14.38 -27.01 -5.08
N SER A 209 15.01 -25.95 -4.62
CA SER A 209 15.85 -25.94 -3.42
C SER A 209 15.91 -24.53 -2.81
N VAL A 210 16.05 -24.48 -1.52
CA VAL A 210 16.34 -23.25 -0.78
C VAL A 210 17.71 -23.42 -0.15
N GLN A 211 18.63 -22.50 -0.40
CA GLN A 211 19.92 -22.42 0.25
C GLN A 211 19.93 -21.19 1.15
N VAL A 212 20.23 -21.39 2.44
CA VAL A 212 20.41 -20.27 3.37
C VAL A 212 21.86 -19.80 3.27
N ILE A 213 22.05 -18.53 2.93
CA ILE A 213 23.34 -17.86 2.89
C ILE A 213 23.53 -17.13 4.21
N GLY A 214 24.35 -17.64 5.07
CA GLY A 214 24.61 -17.18 6.44
C GLY A 214 24.33 -18.28 7.46
N ASP A 215 24.54 -17.95 8.75
CA ASP A 215 24.37 -18.88 9.86
C ASP A 215 23.09 -18.57 10.63
N VAL A 216 22.23 -19.57 10.84
CA VAL A 216 20.97 -19.50 11.58
C VAL A 216 20.92 -20.48 12.76
N GLU A 217 22.00 -21.21 13.00
CA GLU A 217 22.02 -22.23 14.05
C GLU A 217 21.86 -21.59 15.43
N ASN A 218 20.94 -22.12 16.23
CA ASN A 218 20.59 -21.61 17.57
C ASN A 218 20.20 -20.13 17.63
N LYS A 219 19.56 -19.60 16.56
CA LYS A 219 19.11 -18.21 16.49
C LYS A 219 17.59 -18.09 16.40
N ASP A 220 17.05 -17.01 16.95
CA ASP A 220 15.68 -16.59 16.74
C ASP A 220 15.59 -15.89 15.36
N VAL A 221 15.02 -16.55 14.38
CA VAL A 221 14.96 -16.03 13.00
C VAL A 221 13.63 -15.32 12.73
N ILE A 222 13.71 -14.06 12.30
CA ILE A 222 12.54 -13.32 11.81
C ILE A 222 12.68 -13.11 10.31
N ILE A 223 11.74 -13.67 9.55
CA ILE A 223 11.64 -13.49 8.10
C ILE A 223 10.89 -12.19 7.82
N ILE A 224 11.47 -11.30 7.00
CA ILE A 224 10.87 -10.04 6.58
C ILE A 224 10.60 -10.10 5.08
N ASP A 225 9.33 -9.91 4.71
CA ASP A 225 8.89 -9.83 3.32
C ASP A 225 7.88 -8.69 3.15
N ASP A 226 7.63 -8.23 1.92
CA ASP A 226 6.58 -7.26 1.62
C ASP A 226 5.21 -7.93 1.43
N LEU A 227 5.21 -9.20 1.11
CA LEU A 227 4.00 -9.94 0.77
C LEU A 227 4.12 -11.42 1.14
N ILE A 228 3.14 -11.91 1.86
CA ILE A 228 2.90 -13.34 2.05
C ILE A 228 1.64 -13.70 1.23
N ASP A 229 1.83 -14.48 0.15
CA ASP A 229 0.74 -14.95 -0.71
C ASP A 229 0.32 -16.36 -0.28
N THR A 230 0.94 -17.39 -0.85
CA THR A 230 0.62 -18.80 -0.55
C THR A 230 1.40 -19.37 0.63
N GLY A 231 2.34 -18.63 1.19
CA GLY A 231 3.25 -19.11 2.22
C GLY A 231 4.33 -20.10 1.71
N GLY A 232 4.35 -20.43 0.43
CA GLY A 232 5.38 -21.27 -0.17
C GLY A 232 6.79 -20.65 -0.20
N ASN A 233 6.91 -19.47 0.38
CA ASN A 233 8.17 -18.73 0.52
C ASN A 233 8.75 -18.81 1.94
N ILE A 234 8.04 -19.44 2.86
CA ILE A 234 8.40 -19.56 4.28
C ILE A 234 8.74 -21.00 4.61
#